data_bc944e5341781f3b110861c3719b5e8c
#
_entry.id   bc944e5341781f3b110861c3719b5e8c
#
_cell.length_a   1.000
_cell.length_b   1.000
_cell.length_c   1.000
_cell.angle_alpha   90.00
_cell.angle_beta   90.00
_cell.angle_gamma   90.00
#
_symmetry.space_group_name_H-M   'P 1'
#
loop_
_entity.id
_entity.type
_entity.pdbx_description
1 polymer ?
#
loop_
_entity_poly.entity_id
_entity_poly.type
_entity_poly.pdbx_seq_one_letter_code
_entity_poly.pdbx_strand_id
1 'polypeptide(L)'
;MQNEDIDTIETEFGPQYSEDNEFKRKARLHQSKYRKYLHADFSGYGNRLAEKDALQGMNFYSGLDGLFEEVKKRYRLKYTPLYYDMLRSEHIPFNFFIPFKYFRQLGKDILNHFMEDKISEIEQVKIEYAPKPKGSYLNDNTSFDTYIEYKHVDNTLGFIGIEVKYTEQEYDYTEKEKADIYNPSSTYNRLTRRIGIYQENCLEKLKTPKYKQVWRNQLLGESILEKDKGFNHFTSIIIFPAGNHHFVDACNSYSRFLKEDFRSKFIGITYEDFIQAGNYYCTDSKQKSWLEYLKSRYLITD
;
A
#
# COMPACT_ATOMS: atom_id res chain seq x y z
N MET A 1 -28.84 -11.00 -4.06
CA MET A 1 -29.50 -9.70 -4.31
C MET A 1 -30.48 -9.93 -5.44
N GLN A 2 -31.76 -9.61 -5.26
CA GLN A 2 -32.78 -9.69 -6.30
C GLN A 2 -32.56 -8.54 -7.30
N ASN A 3 -32.99 -8.68 -8.56
CA ASN A 3 -32.77 -7.68 -9.62
C ASN A 3 -33.30 -6.26 -9.25
N GLU A 4 -34.36 -6.16 -8.47
CA GLU A 4 -34.93 -4.90 -7.97
C GLU A 4 -33.97 -4.12 -7.06
N ASP A 5 -33.09 -4.82 -6.29
CA ASP A 5 -32.10 -4.19 -5.44
C ASP A 5 -30.95 -3.59 -6.26
N ILE A 6 -30.57 -4.21 -7.37
CA ILE A 6 -29.48 -3.74 -8.26
C ILE A 6 -29.88 -2.45 -8.97
N ASP A 7 -31.06 -2.42 -9.58
CA ASP A 7 -31.55 -1.24 -10.31
C ASP A 7 -31.68 -0.01 -9.39
N THR A 8 -32.10 -0.23 -8.15
CA THR A 8 -32.19 0.83 -7.13
C THR A 8 -30.79 1.35 -6.75
N ILE A 9 -29.83 0.45 -6.54
CA ILE A 9 -28.44 0.79 -6.21
C ILE A 9 -27.80 1.57 -7.35
N GLU A 10 -27.95 1.11 -8.60
CA GLU A 10 -27.34 1.78 -9.74
C GLU A 10 -27.98 3.15 -10.04
N THR A 11 -29.27 3.28 -9.83
CA THR A 11 -29.96 4.57 -9.94
C THR A 11 -29.43 5.58 -8.92
N GLU A 12 -29.16 5.13 -7.69
CA GLU A 12 -28.74 6.01 -6.60
C GLU A 12 -27.24 6.29 -6.59
N PHE A 13 -26.40 5.28 -6.85
CA PHE A 13 -24.95 5.36 -6.66
C PHE A 13 -24.14 5.25 -7.95
N GLY A 14 -24.80 5.04 -9.09
CA GLY A 14 -24.18 4.82 -10.39
C GLY A 14 -23.86 3.35 -10.67
N PRO A 15 -23.55 3.02 -11.95
CA PRO A 15 -23.33 1.64 -12.39
C PRO A 15 -22.31 0.87 -11.58
N GLN A 16 -22.60 -0.41 -11.33
CA GLN A 16 -21.73 -1.37 -10.67
C GLN A 16 -21.18 -2.37 -11.70
N TYR A 17 -20.15 -3.15 -11.35
CA TYR A 17 -19.57 -4.15 -12.25
C TYR A 17 -19.91 -5.56 -11.76
N SER A 18 -20.68 -6.30 -12.58
CA SER A 18 -21.23 -7.61 -12.21
C SER A 18 -20.19 -8.69 -11.95
N GLU A 19 -19.01 -8.60 -12.62
CA GLU A 19 -17.94 -9.60 -12.53
C GLU A 19 -17.00 -9.38 -11.33
N ASP A 20 -17.25 -8.36 -10.50
CA ASP A 20 -16.46 -8.18 -9.28
C ASP A 20 -16.70 -9.35 -8.31
N ASN A 21 -15.63 -9.85 -7.68
CA ASN A 21 -15.78 -10.75 -6.56
C ASN A 21 -16.50 -10.06 -5.39
N GLU A 22 -16.90 -10.82 -4.37
CA GLU A 22 -17.71 -10.31 -3.27
C GLU A 22 -17.08 -9.09 -2.58
N PHE A 23 -15.80 -9.17 -2.21
CA PHE A 23 -15.10 -8.07 -1.54
C PHE A 23 -15.02 -6.82 -2.43
N LYS A 24 -14.63 -6.97 -3.68
CA LYS A 24 -14.51 -5.85 -4.60
C LYS A 24 -15.85 -5.21 -4.93
N ARG A 25 -16.93 -5.98 -4.99
CA ARG A 25 -18.30 -5.47 -5.15
C ARG A 25 -18.72 -4.62 -3.95
N LYS A 26 -18.48 -5.09 -2.71
CA LYS A 26 -18.72 -4.30 -1.50
C LYS A 26 -17.88 -3.02 -1.50
N ALA A 27 -16.60 -3.11 -1.87
CA ALA A 27 -15.71 -1.96 -1.98
C ALA A 27 -16.18 -0.96 -3.03
N ARG A 28 -16.63 -1.43 -4.22
CA ARG A 28 -17.17 -0.55 -5.28
C ARG A 28 -18.39 0.20 -4.80
N LEU A 29 -19.34 -0.48 -4.21
CA LEU A 29 -20.54 0.16 -3.68
C LEU A 29 -20.20 1.16 -2.58
N HIS A 30 -19.30 0.80 -1.66
CA HIS A 30 -18.82 1.70 -0.61
C HIS A 30 -18.20 2.97 -1.20
N GLN A 31 -17.32 2.85 -2.19
CA GLN A 31 -16.71 4.02 -2.85
C GLN A 31 -17.73 4.83 -3.65
N SER A 32 -18.74 4.19 -4.24
CA SER A 32 -19.84 4.88 -4.94
C SER A 32 -20.70 5.71 -3.96
N LYS A 33 -21.00 5.14 -2.78
CA LYS A 33 -21.66 5.86 -1.68
C LYS A 33 -20.81 7.02 -1.17
N TYR A 34 -19.50 6.78 -0.97
CA TYR A 34 -18.57 7.82 -0.53
C TYR A 34 -18.43 8.96 -1.56
N ARG A 35 -18.35 8.65 -2.85
CA ARG A 35 -18.39 9.65 -3.92
C ARG A 35 -19.66 10.51 -3.84
N LYS A 36 -20.82 9.88 -3.65
CA LYS A 36 -22.10 10.61 -3.48
C LYS A 36 -22.07 11.52 -2.23
N TYR A 37 -21.50 11.04 -1.13
CA TYR A 37 -21.30 11.84 0.09
C TYR A 37 -20.44 13.09 -0.19
N LEU A 38 -19.46 13.00 -1.07
CA LEU A 38 -18.64 14.14 -1.52
C LEU A 38 -19.39 15.08 -2.48
N HIS A 39 -20.64 14.79 -2.86
CA HIS A 39 -21.39 15.50 -3.89
C HIS A 39 -20.68 15.54 -5.25
N ALA A 40 -19.83 14.55 -5.53
CA ALA A 40 -19.10 14.44 -6.79
C ALA A 40 -19.91 13.67 -7.83
N ASP A 41 -19.78 14.08 -9.10
CA ASP A 41 -20.35 13.37 -10.23
C ASP A 41 -19.51 12.13 -10.58
N PHE A 42 -20.11 11.17 -11.28
CA PHE A 42 -19.40 9.97 -11.75
C PHE A 42 -19.28 9.91 -13.27
N SER A 43 -18.32 9.12 -13.74
CA SER A 43 -18.14 8.80 -15.16
C SER A 43 -17.93 7.29 -15.32
N GLY A 44 -18.83 6.63 -16.05
CA GLY A 44 -18.83 5.18 -16.20
C GLY A 44 -19.36 4.49 -14.94
N TYR A 45 -18.49 3.90 -14.12
CA TYR A 45 -18.90 3.25 -12.87
C TYR A 45 -19.09 4.23 -11.71
N GLY A 46 -19.99 3.91 -10.79
CA GLY A 46 -20.34 4.76 -9.66
C GLY A 46 -19.18 5.15 -8.73
N ASN A 47 -18.11 4.35 -8.68
CA ASN A 47 -16.88 4.63 -7.93
C ASN A 47 -15.86 5.52 -8.68
N ARG A 48 -16.18 5.98 -9.89
CA ARG A 48 -15.26 6.80 -10.71
C ARG A 48 -15.73 8.23 -10.76
N LEU A 49 -14.89 9.13 -10.32
CA LEU A 49 -15.13 10.57 -10.35
C LEU A 49 -15.22 11.09 -11.79
N ALA A 50 -16.14 12.00 -12.05
CA ALA A 50 -16.13 12.78 -13.27
C ALA A 50 -14.87 13.62 -13.40
N GLU A 51 -14.49 14.01 -14.62
CA GLU A 51 -13.21 14.67 -14.89
C GLU A 51 -13.01 15.94 -14.05
N LYS A 52 -14.04 16.80 -13.96
CA LYS A 52 -13.95 18.03 -13.16
C LYS A 52 -13.61 17.75 -11.69
N ASP A 53 -14.24 16.75 -11.08
CA ASP A 53 -14.10 16.43 -9.67
C ASP A 53 -12.78 15.71 -9.39
N ALA A 54 -12.38 14.84 -10.32
CA ALA A 54 -11.07 14.18 -10.30
C ALA A 54 -9.92 15.18 -10.37
N LEU A 55 -9.99 16.17 -11.28
CA LEU A 55 -8.95 17.19 -11.45
C LEU A 55 -8.95 18.24 -10.34
N GLN A 56 -10.01 18.36 -9.55
CA GLN A 56 -10.04 19.12 -8.30
C GLN A 56 -9.41 18.37 -7.12
N GLY A 57 -9.04 17.10 -7.31
CA GLY A 57 -8.37 16.30 -6.28
C GLY A 57 -9.33 15.60 -5.31
N MET A 58 -10.60 15.42 -5.64
CA MET A 58 -11.57 14.79 -4.72
C MET A 58 -11.24 13.34 -4.36
N ASN A 59 -10.30 12.71 -5.07
CA ASN A 59 -9.76 11.39 -4.70
C ASN A 59 -8.75 11.44 -3.55
N PHE A 60 -8.39 12.63 -3.06
CA PHE A 60 -7.38 12.86 -2.05
C PHE A 60 -7.95 13.56 -0.83
N TYR A 61 -7.30 13.38 0.34
CA TYR A 61 -7.70 14.03 1.58
C TYR A 61 -7.50 15.54 1.49
N SER A 62 -8.57 16.30 1.64
CA SER A 62 -8.57 17.76 1.53
C SER A 62 -8.27 18.49 2.84
N GLY A 63 -8.23 17.77 3.97
CA GLY A 63 -8.01 18.37 5.30
C GLY A 63 -6.56 18.77 5.59
N LEU A 64 -5.63 18.55 4.65
CA LEU A 64 -4.24 18.98 4.73
C LEU A 64 -3.86 19.80 3.50
N ASP A 65 -3.64 21.09 3.73
CA ASP A 65 -3.10 21.98 2.71
C ASP A 65 -1.76 21.43 2.20
N GLY A 66 -1.64 21.23 0.91
CA GLY A 66 -0.43 20.69 0.30
C GLY A 66 -0.40 19.20 0.04
N LEU A 67 -1.32 18.37 0.56
CA LEU A 67 -1.36 16.95 0.20
C LEU A 67 -1.58 16.78 -1.31
N PHE A 68 -2.56 17.47 -1.88
CA PHE A 68 -2.82 17.42 -3.33
C PHE A 68 -1.67 18.06 -4.15
N GLU A 69 -0.96 19.04 -3.60
CA GLU A 69 0.26 19.57 -4.22
C GLU A 69 1.38 18.51 -4.29
N GLU A 70 1.52 17.66 -3.27
CA GLU A 70 2.47 16.53 -3.32
C GLU A 70 2.11 15.54 -4.44
N VAL A 71 0.81 15.29 -4.67
CA VAL A 71 0.35 14.48 -5.82
C VAL A 71 0.76 15.13 -7.14
N LYS A 72 0.50 16.43 -7.32
CA LYS A 72 0.82 17.20 -8.54
C LYS A 72 2.32 17.33 -8.78
N LYS A 73 3.14 17.36 -7.75
CA LYS A 73 4.61 17.32 -7.87
C LYS A 73 5.10 15.98 -8.43
N ARG A 74 4.43 14.89 -8.08
CA ARG A 74 4.81 13.54 -8.49
C ARG A 74 4.23 13.15 -9.84
N TYR A 75 2.96 13.52 -10.10
CA TYR A 75 2.21 13.15 -11.28
C TYR A 75 1.63 14.38 -11.97
N ARG A 76 1.71 14.39 -13.30
CA ARG A 76 1.05 15.43 -14.09
C ARG A 76 -0.46 15.38 -13.83
N LEU A 77 -1.06 16.55 -13.58
CA LEU A 77 -2.51 16.69 -13.47
C LEU A 77 -3.16 16.34 -14.81
N LYS A 78 -3.80 15.17 -14.87
CA LYS A 78 -4.46 14.63 -16.04
C LYS A 78 -5.53 13.63 -15.59
N TYR A 79 -6.64 13.54 -16.32
CA TYR A 79 -7.68 12.56 -16.04
C TYR A 79 -7.17 11.13 -16.28
N THR A 80 -6.65 10.52 -15.23
CA THR A 80 -6.09 9.15 -15.21
C THR A 80 -6.67 8.37 -14.02
N PRO A 81 -6.56 7.03 -13.99
CA PRO A 81 -7.06 6.21 -12.88
C PRO A 81 -6.62 6.66 -11.49
N LEU A 82 -5.41 7.18 -11.33
CA LEU A 82 -4.95 7.78 -10.07
C LEU A 82 -5.91 8.86 -9.54
N TYR A 83 -6.43 9.70 -10.42
CA TYR A 83 -7.30 10.83 -10.04
C TYR A 83 -8.77 10.46 -9.96
N TYR A 84 -9.26 9.55 -10.82
CA TYR A 84 -10.70 9.29 -10.91
C TYR A 84 -11.16 7.95 -10.33
N ASP A 85 -10.33 6.90 -10.29
CA ASP A 85 -10.79 5.56 -9.89
C ASP A 85 -10.55 5.31 -8.40
N MET A 86 -11.62 5.40 -7.64
CA MET A 86 -11.59 5.28 -6.18
C MET A 86 -11.33 3.84 -5.68
N LEU A 87 -11.28 2.84 -6.57
CA LEU A 87 -10.92 1.46 -6.24
C LEU A 87 -9.44 1.13 -6.47
N ARG A 88 -8.69 2.01 -7.13
CA ARG A 88 -7.25 1.78 -7.34
C ARG A 88 -6.47 2.01 -6.06
N SER A 89 -5.44 1.20 -5.82
CA SER A 89 -4.55 1.42 -4.67
C SER A 89 -3.59 2.61 -4.86
N GLU A 90 -3.37 3.07 -6.09
CA GLU A 90 -2.38 4.10 -6.45
C GLU A 90 -2.52 5.44 -5.70
N HIS A 91 -3.74 5.86 -5.34
CA HIS A 91 -3.97 7.10 -4.60
C HIS A 91 -3.86 6.94 -3.07
N ILE A 92 -3.97 5.73 -2.57
CA ILE A 92 -4.02 5.43 -1.13
C ILE A 92 -2.72 5.81 -0.40
N PRO A 93 -1.51 5.56 -0.95
CA PRO A 93 -0.26 5.99 -0.33
C PRO A 93 -0.22 7.48 0.03
N PHE A 94 -0.80 8.33 -0.81
CA PHE A 94 -0.91 9.76 -0.52
C PHE A 94 -1.81 10.04 0.67
N ASN A 95 -2.97 9.38 0.73
CA ASN A 95 -3.95 9.59 1.79
C ASN A 95 -3.51 9.04 3.14
N PHE A 96 -2.74 7.94 3.16
CA PHE A 96 -2.26 7.31 4.39
C PHE A 96 -0.94 7.88 4.88
N PHE A 97 0.02 8.18 3.99
CA PHE A 97 1.41 8.42 4.42
C PHE A 97 1.92 9.84 4.19
N ILE A 98 1.34 10.64 3.28
CA ILE A 98 1.70 12.07 3.22
C ILE A 98 1.36 12.79 4.53
N PRO A 99 0.26 12.48 5.25
CA PRO A 99 0.01 13.06 6.58
C PRO A 99 1.15 12.89 7.58
N PHE A 100 2.00 11.87 7.48
CA PHE A 100 3.17 11.70 8.34
C PHE A 100 4.23 12.83 8.20
N LYS A 101 4.24 13.54 7.08
CA LYS A 101 5.08 14.75 6.92
C LYS A 101 4.62 15.89 7.85
N TYR A 102 3.33 15.92 8.19
CA TYR A 102 2.69 16.94 9.03
C TYR A 102 2.52 16.45 10.48
N PHE A 103 2.23 15.19 10.67
CA PHE A 103 1.97 14.53 11.95
C PHE A 103 3.08 13.52 12.28
N ARG A 104 4.36 13.97 12.27
CA ARG A 104 5.52 13.08 12.40
C ARG A 104 5.48 12.22 13.66
N GLN A 105 5.08 12.82 14.80
CA GLN A 105 4.96 12.07 16.05
C GLN A 105 3.89 10.98 15.95
N LEU A 106 2.70 11.30 15.46
CA LEU A 106 1.63 10.31 15.27
C LEU A 106 2.06 9.22 14.29
N GLY A 107 2.71 9.59 13.17
CA GLY A 107 3.23 8.61 12.21
C GLY A 107 4.26 7.67 12.83
N LYS A 108 5.17 8.20 13.67
CA LYS A 108 6.13 7.40 14.44
C LYS A 108 5.42 6.43 15.39
N ASP A 109 4.45 6.93 16.14
CA ASP A 109 3.77 6.12 17.16
C ASP A 109 2.91 5.02 16.52
N ILE A 110 2.24 5.30 15.39
CA ILE A 110 1.54 4.28 14.59
C ILE A 110 2.52 3.20 14.12
N LEU A 111 3.66 3.58 13.53
CA LEU A 111 4.63 2.60 13.03
C LEU A 111 5.26 1.80 14.17
N ASN A 112 5.59 2.45 15.29
CA ASN A 112 6.14 1.80 16.47
C ASN A 112 5.17 0.78 17.10
N HIS A 113 3.87 1.01 17.00
CA HIS A 113 2.87 0.02 17.43
C HIS A 113 3.07 -1.36 16.78
N PHE A 114 3.56 -1.37 15.53
CA PHE A 114 3.81 -2.62 14.77
C PHE A 114 5.29 -3.02 14.75
N MET A 115 6.20 -2.11 15.10
CA MET A 115 7.66 -2.30 14.99
C MET A 115 8.37 -2.37 16.35
N GLU A 116 7.66 -2.61 17.44
CA GLU A 116 8.24 -2.82 18.78
C GLU A 116 9.14 -1.66 19.21
N ASP A 117 8.66 -0.41 19.04
CA ASP A 117 9.35 0.83 19.47
C ASP A 117 10.75 1.05 18.88
N LYS A 118 11.00 0.58 17.66
CA LYS A 118 12.32 0.70 16.99
C LYS A 118 12.61 2.07 16.40
N ILE A 119 11.59 2.92 16.19
CA ILE A 119 11.73 4.23 15.55
C ILE A 119 11.85 5.33 16.60
N SER A 120 12.96 6.07 16.59
CA SER A 120 13.13 7.27 17.42
C SER A 120 12.60 8.54 16.72
N GLU A 121 12.76 8.63 15.38
CA GLU A 121 12.31 9.78 14.59
C GLU A 121 12.06 9.36 13.12
N ILE A 122 11.01 9.92 12.49
CA ILE A 122 10.80 9.83 11.05
C ILE A 122 11.58 10.96 10.36
N GLU A 123 12.53 10.60 9.49
CA GLU A 123 13.36 11.53 8.75
C GLU A 123 12.71 11.97 7.45
N GLN A 124 12.22 11.02 6.65
CA GLN A 124 11.67 11.29 5.32
C GLN A 124 10.53 10.35 4.94
N VAL A 125 9.56 10.88 4.20
CA VAL A 125 8.47 10.12 3.56
C VAL A 125 8.46 10.42 2.07
N LYS A 126 8.56 9.38 1.24
CA LYS A 126 8.49 9.45 -0.23
C LYS A 126 7.39 8.52 -0.75
N ILE A 127 6.63 8.96 -1.74
CA ILE A 127 5.66 8.12 -2.46
C ILE A 127 6.31 7.65 -3.77
N GLU A 128 6.05 6.40 -4.16
CA GLU A 128 6.57 5.78 -5.38
C GLU A 128 8.12 5.83 -5.47
N TYR A 129 8.78 5.21 -4.53
CA TYR A 129 10.24 5.21 -4.48
C TYR A 129 10.85 3.97 -5.14
N ALA A 130 11.73 4.21 -6.09
CA ALA A 130 12.63 3.20 -6.66
C ALA A 130 14.07 3.72 -6.65
N PRO A 131 15.06 2.93 -6.17
CA PRO A 131 16.46 3.34 -6.15
C PRO A 131 17.04 3.41 -7.55
N LYS A 132 18.06 4.24 -7.74
CA LYS A 132 18.75 4.43 -9.02
C LYS A 132 20.26 4.24 -8.87
N PRO A 133 20.95 3.72 -9.91
CA PRO A 133 20.40 3.13 -11.14
C PRO A 133 19.78 1.74 -10.88
N LYS A 134 18.68 1.38 -11.56
CA LYS A 134 17.95 0.12 -11.38
C LYS A 134 18.83 -1.12 -11.46
N GLY A 135 19.79 -1.13 -12.38
CA GLY A 135 20.72 -2.25 -12.62
C GLY A 135 21.60 -2.59 -11.41
N SER A 136 21.74 -1.68 -10.46
CA SER A 136 22.46 -1.94 -9.21
C SER A 136 21.63 -2.72 -8.19
N TYR A 137 20.34 -2.83 -8.37
CA TYR A 137 19.39 -3.46 -7.45
C TYR A 137 18.72 -4.68 -8.09
N LEU A 138 17.39 -4.69 -8.25
CA LEU A 138 16.69 -5.82 -8.88
C LEU A 138 16.76 -5.81 -10.41
N ASN A 139 17.15 -4.70 -11.01
CA ASN A 139 17.18 -4.48 -12.47
C ASN A 139 15.79 -4.59 -13.13
N ASP A 140 14.76 -4.19 -12.41
CA ASP A 140 13.38 -4.15 -12.90
C ASP A 140 12.67 -2.83 -12.56
N ASN A 141 11.34 -2.80 -12.65
CA ASN A 141 10.53 -1.62 -12.34
C ASN A 141 9.89 -1.68 -10.94
N THR A 142 10.38 -2.56 -10.05
CA THR A 142 9.86 -2.60 -8.69
C THR A 142 10.12 -1.28 -7.96
N SER A 143 9.09 -0.75 -7.33
CA SER A 143 9.12 0.43 -6.47
C SER A 143 8.33 0.13 -5.21
N PHE A 144 8.61 0.87 -4.14
CA PHE A 144 7.72 0.92 -2.99
C PHE A 144 6.64 1.97 -3.24
N ASP A 145 5.39 1.68 -2.94
CA ASP A 145 4.31 2.65 -2.97
C ASP A 145 4.58 3.79 -1.98
N THR A 146 5.13 3.45 -0.81
CA THR A 146 5.65 4.41 0.15
C THR A 146 7.00 3.95 0.70
N TYR A 147 7.91 4.89 0.86
CA TYR A 147 9.24 4.70 1.44
C TYR A 147 9.44 5.69 2.58
N ILE A 148 9.82 5.18 3.75
CA ILE A 148 10.02 5.99 4.95
C ILE A 148 11.43 5.76 5.48
N GLU A 149 12.23 6.83 5.57
CA GLU A 149 13.51 6.82 6.27
C GLU A 149 13.29 7.21 7.73
N TYR A 150 13.98 6.54 8.65
CA TYR A 150 13.84 6.80 10.06
C TYR A 150 15.17 6.64 10.80
N LYS A 151 15.30 7.34 11.91
CA LYS A 151 16.35 7.12 12.90
C LYS A 151 15.90 6.00 13.84
N HIS A 152 16.71 4.97 13.94
CA HIS A 152 16.47 3.85 14.85
C HIS A 152 16.86 4.23 16.29
N VAL A 153 16.33 3.54 17.29
CA VAL A 153 16.63 3.80 18.72
C VAL A 153 18.10 3.59 19.09
N ASP A 154 18.86 2.81 18.32
CA ASP A 154 20.31 2.64 18.45
C ASP A 154 21.13 3.76 17.80
N ASN A 155 20.49 4.85 17.33
CA ASN A 155 21.04 5.98 16.60
C ASN A 155 21.57 5.70 15.19
N THR A 156 21.30 4.54 14.62
CA THR A 156 21.57 4.25 13.21
C THR A 156 20.38 4.63 12.33
N LEU A 157 20.52 4.53 11.01
CA LEU A 157 19.44 4.78 10.08
C LEU A 157 18.77 3.48 9.62
N GLY A 158 17.47 3.54 9.48
CA GLY A 158 16.66 2.49 8.89
C GLY A 158 15.69 3.03 7.84
N PHE A 159 15.10 2.14 7.09
CA PHE A 159 14.00 2.48 6.19
C PHE A 159 12.93 1.40 6.17
N ILE A 160 11.73 1.83 5.78
CA ILE A 160 10.56 0.99 5.60
C ILE A 160 10.13 1.09 4.13
N GLY A 161 9.93 -0.05 3.48
CA GLY A 161 9.29 -0.14 2.17
C GLY A 161 7.86 -0.62 2.34
N ILE A 162 6.89 0.17 1.91
CA ILE A 162 5.47 -0.13 2.07
C ILE A 162 4.83 -0.38 0.71
N GLU A 163 4.10 -1.47 0.60
CA GLU A 163 3.19 -1.80 -0.49
C GLU A 163 1.75 -1.62 -0.02
N VAL A 164 0.93 -0.97 -0.83
CA VAL A 164 -0.47 -0.69 -0.52
C VAL A 164 -1.38 -1.48 -1.44
N LYS A 165 -2.33 -2.20 -0.88
CA LYS A 165 -3.34 -2.96 -1.62
C LYS A 165 -4.73 -2.57 -1.16
N TYR A 166 -5.68 -2.56 -2.09
CA TYR A 166 -7.08 -2.33 -1.77
C TYR A 166 -7.94 -3.52 -2.20
N THR A 167 -8.38 -3.55 -3.46
CA THR A 167 -9.20 -4.64 -3.98
C THR A 167 -8.43 -5.60 -4.88
N GLU A 168 -7.16 -5.30 -5.13
CA GLU A 168 -6.27 -6.12 -5.92
C GLU A 168 -6.04 -7.48 -5.24
N GLN A 169 -5.82 -8.49 -6.06
CA GLN A 169 -5.41 -9.83 -5.67
C GLN A 169 -4.05 -10.17 -6.29
N GLU A 170 -3.81 -11.42 -6.61
CA GLU A 170 -2.62 -11.81 -7.34
C GLU A 170 -2.71 -11.40 -8.82
N TYR A 171 -1.54 -11.16 -9.41
CA TYR A 171 -1.38 -10.96 -10.84
C TYR A 171 -0.46 -12.03 -11.38
N ASP A 172 -0.88 -12.70 -12.45
CA ASP A 172 -0.02 -13.62 -13.16
C ASP A 172 1.26 -12.95 -13.66
N TYR A 173 2.29 -13.76 -13.81
CA TYR A 173 3.52 -13.30 -14.44
C TYR A 173 3.34 -13.18 -15.95
N THR A 174 3.85 -12.10 -16.53
CA THR A 174 4.07 -12.04 -17.97
C THR A 174 5.13 -13.07 -18.38
N GLU A 175 5.20 -13.46 -19.66
CA GLU A 175 6.20 -14.43 -20.14
C GLU A 175 7.65 -13.96 -19.88
N LYS A 176 7.91 -12.67 -19.98
CA LYS A 176 9.21 -12.09 -19.64
C LYS A 176 9.53 -12.24 -18.15
N GLU A 177 8.57 -11.97 -17.29
CA GLU A 177 8.75 -12.14 -15.84
C GLU A 177 8.95 -13.61 -15.46
N LYS A 178 8.21 -14.54 -16.09
CA LYS A 178 8.41 -15.99 -15.90
C LYS A 178 9.84 -16.39 -16.24
N ALA A 179 10.35 -15.94 -17.39
CA ALA A 179 11.72 -16.24 -17.81
C ALA A 179 12.75 -15.78 -16.77
N ASP A 180 12.57 -14.59 -16.18
CA ASP A 180 13.45 -14.08 -15.14
C ASP A 180 13.27 -14.84 -13.80
N ILE A 181 12.03 -15.06 -13.35
CA ILE A 181 11.73 -15.69 -12.06
C ILE A 181 12.19 -17.14 -12.00
N TYR A 182 12.00 -17.90 -13.08
CA TYR A 182 12.39 -19.31 -13.14
C TYR A 182 13.85 -19.54 -13.57
N ASN A 183 14.58 -18.52 -14.00
CA ASN A 183 16.01 -18.62 -14.27
C ASN A 183 16.81 -18.72 -12.95
N PRO A 184 17.49 -19.83 -12.65
CA PRO A 184 18.26 -20.00 -11.41
C PRO A 184 19.37 -18.95 -11.22
N SER A 185 19.84 -18.35 -12.31
CA SER A 185 20.88 -17.31 -12.33
C SER A 185 20.32 -15.89 -12.31
N SER A 186 19.00 -15.70 -12.20
CA SER A 186 18.39 -14.37 -12.12
C SER A 186 18.80 -13.64 -10.84
N THR A 187 18.69 -12.32 -10.87
CA THR A 187 18.95 -11.47 -9.68
C THR A 187 18.05 -11.89 -8.51
N TYR A 188 16.79 -12.20 -8.76
CA TYR A 188 15.83 -12.67 -7.75
C TYR A 188 16.33 -13.92 -7.02
N ASN A 189 16.66 -14.97 -7.79
CA ASN A 189 17.08 -16.26 -7.23
C ASN A 189 18.42 -16.16 -6.50
N ARG A 190 19.39 -15.43 -7.07
CA ARG A 190 20.70 -15.21 -6.44
C ARG A 190 20.58 -14.42 -5.14
N LEU A 191 19.82 -13.32 -5.15
CA LEU A 191 19.63 -12.48 -3.98
C LEU A 191 18.90 -13.25 -2.88
N THR A 192 17.79 -13.95 -3.19
CA THR A 192 17.05 -14.75 -2.21
C THR A 192 17.94 -15.75 -1.46
N ARG A 193 18.85 -16.43 -2.17
CA ARG A 193 19.79 -17.37 -1.53
C ARG A 193 20.85 -16.64 -0.69
N ARG A 194 21.36 -15.50 -1.19
CA ARG A 194 22.47 -14.78 -0.57
C ARG A 194 22.08 -14.09 0.73
N ILE A 195 20.91 -13.46 0.78
CA ILE A 195 20.46 -12.69 1.97
C ILE A 195 20.19 -13.60 3.19
N GLY A 196 19.93 -14.88 2.98
CA GLY A 196 19.87 -15.90 4.03
C GLY A 196 18.70 -15.77 5.02
N ILE A 197 17.71 -14.91 4.76
CA ILE A 197 16.57 -14.65 5.67
C ILE A 197 15.46 -15.71 5.56
N TYR A 198 15.45 -16.46 4.47
CA TYR A 198 14.39 -17.43 4.19
C TYR A 198 14.69 -18.82 4.72
N GLN A 199 13.61 -19.56 5.03
CA GLN A 199 13.68 -21.00 5.33
C GLN A 199 14.21 -21.77 4.12
N GLU A 200 14.83 -22.92 4.39
CA GLU A 200 15.21 -23.84 3.33
C GLU A 200 13.97 -24.32 2.54
N ASN A 201 14.15 -24.53 1.24
CA ASN A 201 13.11 -25.05 0.34
C ASN A 201 11.85 -24.16 0.14
N CYS A 202 11.84 -22.90 0.56
CA CYS A 202 10.69 -22.02 0.31
C CYS A 202 10.74 -21.33 -1.07
N LEU A 203 11.87 -21.35 -1.77
CA LEU A 203 12.10 -20.58 -3.00
C LEU A 203 11.03 -20.87 -4.09
N GLU A 204 10.65 -22.11 -4.29
CA GLU A 204 9.64 -22.45 -5.30
C GLU A 204 8.24 -21.92 -4.94
N LYS A 205 7.93 -21.83 -3.65
CA LYS A 205 6.68 -21.21 -3.17
C LYS A 205 6.71 -19.71 -3.36
N LEU A 206 7.85 -19.05 -3.10
CA LEU A 206 8.02 -17.60 -3.30
C LEU A 206 7.82 -17.17 -4.76
N LYS A 207 8.11 -18.04 -5.71
CA LYS A 207 7.94 -17.81 -7.15
C LYS A 207 6.48 -17.81 -7.62
N THR A 208 5.52 -18.17 -6.78
CA THR A 208 4.10 -18.19 -7.19
C THR A 208 3.53 -16.77 -7.28
N PRO A 209 2.53 -16.52 -8.15
CA PRO A 209 1.87 -15.21 -8.28
C PRO A 209 1.41 -14.62 -6.95
N LYS A 210 0.95 -15.47 -6.03
CA LYS A 210 0.48 -15.07 -4.69
C LYS A 210 1.51 -14.23 -3.91
N TYR A 211 2.80 -14.53 -4.06
CA TYR A 211 3.86 -13.85 -3.30
C TYR A 211 4.67 -12.86 -4.14
N LYS A 212 4.34 -12.72 -5.42
CA LYS A 212 5.08 -11.90 -6.39
C LYS A 212 5.48 -10.53 -5.84
N GLN A 213 4.52 -9.78 -5.34
CA GLN A 213 4.77 -8.40 -4.88
C GLN A 213 5.47 -8.36 -3.53
N VAL A 214 5.04 -9.20 -2.58
CA VAL A 214 5.65 -9.30 -1.25
C VAL A 214 7.13 -9.66 -1.36
N TRP A 215 7.43 -10.68 -2.14
CA TRP A 215 8.80 -11.16 -2.35
C TRP A 215 9.67 -10.12 -3.06
N ARG A 216 9.14 -9.47 -4.12
CA ARG A 216 9.86 -8.42 -4.85
C ARG A 216 10.19 -7.23 -3.95
N ASN A 217 9.25 -6.76 -3.16
CA ASN A 217 9.48 -5.65 -2.24
C ASN A 217 10.49 -5.99 -1.14
N GLN A 218 10.42 -7.20 -0.59
CA GLN A 218 11.44 -7.67 0.35
C GLN A 218 12.82 -7.67 -0.29
N LEU A 219 12.94 -8.23 -1.51
CA LEU A 219 14.23 -8.28 -2.21
C LEU A 219 14.74 -6.89 -2.59
N LEU A 220 13.85 -5.97 -2.98
CA LEU A 220 14.24 -4.59 -3.27
C LEU A 220 14.86 -3.94 -2.03
N GLY A 221 14.21 -4.04 -0.87
CA GLY A 221 14.71 -3.50 0.37
C GLY A 221 16.03 -4.13 0.81
N GLU A 222 16.15 -5.46 0.76
CA GLU A 222 17.41 -6.14 1.08
C GLU A 222 18.54 -5.73 0.11
N SER A 223 18.23 -5.50 -1.16
CA SER A 223 19.22 -5.02 -2.13
C SER A 223 19.69 -3.60 -1.84
N ILE A 224 18.81 -2.73 -1.32
CA ILE A 224 19.16 -1.39 -0.87
C ILE A 224 20.07 -1.50 0.37
N LEU A 225 19.67 -2.29 1.36
CA LEU A 225 20.42 -2.49 2.59
C LEU A 225 21.85 -3.04 2.34
N GLU A 226 22.01 -3.94 1.35
CA GLU A 226 23.34 -4.41 0.95
C GLU A 226 24.21 -3.34 0.28
N LYS A 227 23.60 -2.46 -0.50
CA LYS A 227 24.29 -1.49 -1.35
C LYS A 227 24.56 -0.16 -0.66
N ASP A 228 23.58 0.34 0.05
CA ASP A 228 23.67 1.61 0.75
C ASP A 228 24.11 1.40 2.19
N LYS A 229 25.39 1.71 2.43
CA LYS A 229 26.02 1.54 3.75
C LYS A 229 25.56 2.57 4.79
N GLY A 230 24.73 3.54 4.38
CA GLY A 230 24.08 4.48 5.29
C GLY A 230 22.96 3.85 6.11
N PHE A 231 22.39 2.72 5.68
CA PHE A 231 21.30 2.03 6.37
C PHE A 231 21.74 0.76 7.06
N ASN A 232 21.22 0.53 8.26
CA ASN A 232 21.45 -0.65 9.08
C ASN A 232 20.18 -1.52 9.22
N HIS A 233 19.01 -0.92 9.02
CA HIS A 233 17.72 -1.58 9.24
C HIS A 233 16.80 -1.43 8.03
N PHE A 234 16.06 -2.50 7.74
CA PHE A 234 14.99 -2.51 6.73
C PHE A 234 13.83 -3.37 7.21
N THR A 235 12.62 -2.83 7.04
CA THR A 235 11.36 -3.56 7.24
C THR A 235 10.46 -3.39 6.02
N SER A 236 9.95 -4.50 5.49
CA SER A 236 8.93 -4.51 4.44
C SER A 236 7.55 -4.56 5.08
N ILE A 237 6.67 -3.66 4.68
CA ILE A 237 5.28 -3.61 5.15
C ILE A 237 4.34 -3.78 3.96
N ILE A 238 3.30 -4.57 4.13
CA ILE A 238 2.12 -4.53 3.26
C ILE A 238 0.94 -4.03 4.07
N ILE A 239 0.19 -3.05 3.52
CA ILE A 239 -1.04 -2.56 4.12
C ILE A 239 -2.23 -2.81 3.20
N PHE A 240 -3.32 -3.37 3.76
CA PHE A 240 -4.50 -3.82 3.01
C PHE A 240 -5.74 -3.87 3.89
N PRO A 241 -6.98 -3.85 3.34
CA PRO A 241 -8.21 -4.03 4.12
C PRO A 241 -8.33 -5.46 4.66
N ALA A 242 -8.82 -5.64 5.88
CA ALA A 242 -9.04 -6.96 6.48
C ALA A 242 -9.96 -7.86 5.64
N GLY A 243 -10.92 -7.28 4.89
CA GLY A 243 -11.77 -8.01 3.96
C GLY A 243 -11.06 -8.53 2.70
N ASN A 244 -9.83 -8.10 2.42
CA ASN A 244 -9.04 -8.67 1.34
C ASN A 244 -8.32 -9.95 1.81
N HIS A 245 -9.07 -11.05 1.90
CA HIS A 245 -8.57 -12.33 2.40
C HIS A 245 -7.38 -12.88 1.63
N HIS A 246 -7.21 -12.50 0.35
CA HIS A 246 -6.02 -12.89 -0.41
C HIS A 246 -4.73 -12.39 0.26
N PHE A 247 -4.68 -11.11 0.66
CA PHE A 247 -3.50 -10.56 1.34
C PHE A 247 -3.40 -10.96 2.81
N VAL A 248 -4.50 -11.21 3.51
CA VAL A 248 -4.47 -11.85 4.83
C VAL A 248 -3.70 -13.18 4.75
N ASP A 249 -4.09 -14.05 3.82
CA ASP A 249 -3.46 -15.35 3.60
C ASP A 249 -2.01 -15.23 3.10
N ALA A 250 -1.75 -14.32 2.18
CA ALA A 250 -0.42 -14.10 1.62
C ALA A 250 0.57 -13.66 2.71
N CYS A 251 0.20 -12.68 3.54
CA CYS A 251 1.05 -12.18 4.61
C CYS A 251 1.31 -13.23 5.68
N ASN A 252 0.27 -13.94 6.14
CA ASN A 252 0.39 -15.01 7.14
C ASN A 252 1.28 -16.16 6.64
N SER A 253 1.15 -16.51 5.37
CA SER A 253 1.96 -17.57 4.78
C SER A 253 3.40 -17.12 4.54
N TYR A 254 3.58 -15.88 4.06
CA TYR A 254 4.90 -15.32 3.75
C TYR A 254 5.78 -15.16 5.00
N SER A 255 5.20 -14.70 6.11
CA SER A 255 5.96 -14.57 7.37
C SER A 255 6.57 -15.91 7.82
N ARG A 256 5.91 -17.03 7.50
CA ARG A 256 6.42 -18.40 7.81
C ARG A 256 7.56 -18.84 6.89
N PHE A 257 7.77 -18.19 5.74
CA PHE A 257 8.94 -18.43 4.89
C PHE A 257 10.20 -17.76 5.39
N LEU A 258 10.07 -16.79 6.28
CA LEU A 258 11.20 -16.18 6.95
C LEU A 258 11.65 -17.05 8.13
N LYS A 259 12.98 -17.13 8.34
CA LYS A 259 13.53 -17.70 9.55
C LYS A 259 13.08 -16.89 10.77
N GLU A 260 13.01 -17.49 11.92
CA GLU A 260 12.45 -16.89 13.13
C GLU A 260 13.08 -15.53 13.48
N ASP A 261 14.39 -15.45 13.46
CA ASP A 261 15.17 -14.22 13.74
C ASP A 261 14.91 -13.07 12.73
N PHE A 262 14.31 -13.39 11.57
CA PHE A 262 14.04 -12.41 10.51
C PHE A 262 12.55 -12.11 10.29
N ARG A 263 11.66 -12.68 11.11
CA ARG A 263 10.21 -12.45 10.93
C ARG A 263 9.81 -10.99 11.09
N SER A 264 10.50 -10.26 11.96
CA SER A 264 10.28 -8.82 12.15
C SER A 264 10.67 -7.95 10.95
N LYS A 265 11.33 -8.51 9.93
CA LYS A 265 11.62 -7.82 8.66
C LYS A 265 10.41 -7.70 7.73
N PHE A 266 9.31 -8.38 8.04
CA PHE A 266 8.09 -8.32 7.26
C PHE A 266 6.87 -8.20 8.16
N ILE A 267 5.99 -7.22 7.85
CA ILE A 267 4.78 -6.96 8.62
C ILE A 267 3.60 -6.77 7.65
N GLY A 268 2.53 -7.53 7.86
CA GLY A 268 1.23 -7.29 7.25
C GLY A 268 0.36 -6.47 8.20
N ILE A 269 -0.19 -5.36 7.74
CA ILE A 269 -1.03 -4.46 8.55
C ILE A 269 -2.38 -4.30 7.85
N THR A 270 -3.48 -4.47 8.58
CA THR A 270 -4.79 -4.14 8.00
C THR A 270 -5.06 -2.63 8.11
N TYR A 271 -5.91 -2.09 7.22
CA TYR A 271 -6.35 -0.70 7.34
C TYR A 271 -7.05 -0.46 8.67
N GLU A 272 -7.79 -1.46 9.12
CA GLU A 272 -8.49 -1.47 10.41
C GLU A 272 -7.50 -1.30 11.57
N ASP A 273 -6.44 -2.11 11.62
CA ASP A 273 -5.41 -2.05 12.68
C ASP A 273 -4.63 -0.73 12.61
N PHE A 274 -4.28 -0.27 11.39
CA PHE A 274 -3.61 1.01 11.21
C PHE A 274 -4.43 2.19 11.76
N ILE A 275 -5.73 2.24 11.42
CA ILE A 275 -6.63 3.29 11.89
C ILE A 275 -6.88 3.17 13.39
N GLN A 276 -6.97 1.95 13.93
CA GLN A 276 -7.10 1.70 15.38
C GLN A 276 -5.87 2.21 16.14
N ALA A 277 -4.66 1.90 15.67
CA ALA A 277 -3.42 2.42 16.24
C ALA A 277 -3.39 3.96 16.16
N GLY A 278 -3.77 4.53 15.01
CA GLY A 278 -3.88 5.98 14.86
C GLY A 278 -4.82 6.61 15.89
N ASN A 279 -6.01 6.05 16.09
CA ASN A 279 -6.96 6.54 17.08
C ASN A 279 -6.46 6.43 18.52
N TYR A 280 -5.66 5.42 18.81
CA TYR A 280 -5.05 5.25 20.13
C TYR A 280 -4.01 6.36 20.45
N TYR A 281 -3.22 6.75 19.46
CA TYR A 281 -2.13 7.73 19.64
C TYR A 281 -2.50 9.16 19.23
N CYS A 282 -3.64 9.41 18.58
CA CYS A 282 -3.98 10.77 18.13
C CYS A 282 -4.21 11.73 19.31
N THR A 283 -3.69 12.96 19.17
CA THR A 283 -3.70 13.97 20.26
C THR A 283 -4.44 15.25 19.91
N ASP A 284 -4.75 15.49 18.63
CA ASP A 284 -5.41 16.71 18.21
C ASP A 284 -6.54 16.48 17.17
N SER A 285 -7.33 17.52 16.94
CA SER A 285 -8.52 17.47 16.09
C SER A 285 -8.19 17.25 14.61
N LYS A 286 -7.05 17.73 14.10
CA LYS A 286 -6.65 17.53 12.69
C LYS A 286 -6.26 16.09 12.42
N GLN A 287 -5.51 15.49 13.36
CA GLN A 287 -5.19 14.07 13.34
C GLN A 287 -6.45 13.22 13.37
N LYS A 288 -7.38 13.55 14.28
CA LYS A 288 -8.68 12.86 14.38
C LYS A 288 -9.49 12.99 13.11
N SER A 289 -9.57 14.16 12.50
CA SER A 289 -10.28 14.36 11.23
C SER A 289 -9.68 13.54 10.08
N TRP A 290 -8.35 13.40 10.03
CA TRP A 290 -7.69 12.54 9.07
C TRP A 290 -8.03 11.07 9.28
N LEU A 291 -8.00 10.57 10.51
CA LEU A 291 -8.33 9.18 10.84
C LEU A 291 -9.81 8.86 10.55
N GLU A 292 -10.72 9.79 10.85
CA GLU A 292 -12.14 9.65 10.50
C GLU A 292 -12.35 9.64 8.97
N TYR A 293 -11.57 10.44 8.22
CA TYR A 293 -11.55 10.35 6.76
C TYR A 293 -11.11 8.97 6.29
N LEU A 294 -9.99 8.44 6.81
CA LEU A 294 -9.52 7.10 6.43
C LEU A 294 -10.56 6.03 6.75
N LYS A 295 -11.17 6.10 7.93
CA LYS A 295 -12.22 5.19 8.36
C LYS A 295 -13.43 5.23 7.43
N SER A 296 -14.01 6.41 7.22
CA SER A 296 -15.23 6.57 6.42
C SER A 296 -15.01 6.21 4.95
N ARG A 297 -13.80 6.41 4.44
CA ARG A 297 -13.47 6.15 3.05
C ARG A 297 -13.04 4.72 2.76
N TYR A 298 -12.28 4.08 3.62
CA TYR A 298 -11.61 2.82 3.29
C TYR A 298 -12.08 1.63 4.11
N LEU A 299 -12.73 1.82 5.25
CA LEU A 299 -13.31 0.71 5.99
C LEU A 299 -14.72 0.41 5.46
N ILE A 300 -14.86 -0.77 4.88
CA ILE A 300 -16.13 -1.22 4.31
C ILE A 300 -16.98 -1.76 5.46
N THR A 301 -18.03 -1.01 5.79
CA THR A 301 -19.08 -1.49 6.72
C THR A 301 -20.17 -2.19 5.94
N ASP A 302 -20.65 -3.32 6.45
CA ASP A 302 -21.78 -4.08 5.87
C ASP A 302 -23.05 -3.24 5.82
#